data_8cee0599caa31ec057f87f5e94008c48
#
_entry.id   8cee0599caa31ec057f87f5e94008c48
#
_cell.length_a   1.000
_cell.length_b   1.000
_cell.length_c   1.000
_cell.angle_alpha   90.00
_cell.angle_beta   90.00
_cell.angle_gamma   90.00
#
_symmetry.space_group_name_H-M   'P 1'
#
loop_
_entity.id
_entity.type
_entity.pdbx_description
1 polymer ?
#
loop_
_entity_poly.entity_id
_entity_poly.type
_entity_poly.pdbx_seq_one_letter_code
_entity_poly.pdbx_strand_id
1 'polypeptide(L)'
;MTETIKIMENHRSIRSFTDEPVSEEMISAVISAAQHAPTSINGQGISIIVIKDKDTREKMAELTGGQTWVAQAPVFLIFIADLYKTSLGVKNAGYGQVIHESVEGMMVASVDAGIALGTAITAAESLGLGIVPIGAVRKN
;
A
#
# COMPACT_ATOMS: atom_id res chain seq x y z
N MET A 1 23.93 -14.57 -5.26
CA MET A 1 22.70 -13.99 -4.73
C MET A 1 22.64 -12.53 -5.18
N THR A 2 21.52 -12.10 -5.78
CA THR A 2 21.36 -10.72 -6.25
C THR A 2 21.10 -9.78 -5.08
N GLU A 3 21.31 -8.47 -5.27
CA GLU A 3 21.04 -7.47 -4.24
C GLU A 3 19.57 -7.46 -3.81
N THR A 4 18.66 -7.60 -4.77
CA THR A 4 17.21 -7.69 -4.51
C THR A 4 16.85 -8.82 -3.53
N ILE A 5 17.44 -10.01 -3.72
CA ILE A 5 17.19 -11.14 -2.81
C ILE A 5 17.71 -10.85 -1.42
N LYS A 6 18.89 -10.23 -1.30
CA LYS A 6 19.45 -9.83 0.00
C LYS A 6 18.56 -8.85 0.75
N ILE A 7 17.99 -7.86 0.03
CA ILE A 7 17.04 -6.89 0.59
C ILE A 7 15.82 -7.64 1.16
N MET A 8 15.22 -8.52 0.38
CA MET A 8 14.05 -9.32 0.81
C MET A 8 14.35 -10.19 2.02
N GLU A 9 15.52 -10.86 2.06
CA GLU A 9 15.91 -11.73 3.18
C GLU A 9 16.26 -10.93 4.45
N ASN A 10 16.70 -9.68 4.29
CA ASN A 10 17.03 -8.78 5.41
C ASN A 10 15.82 -7.96 5.90
N HIS A 11 14.63 -8.17 5.37
CA HIS A 11 13.42 -7.47 5.81
C HIS A 11 13.25 -7.50 7.34
N ARG A 12 12.93 -6.33 7.91
CA ARG A 12 12.57 -6.17 9.32
C ARG A 12 11.44 -5.14 9.47
N SER A 13 10.44 -5.49 10.23
CA SER A 13 9.36 -4.55 10.60
C SER A 13 9.91 -3.48 11.56
N ILE A 14 10.12 -2.29 11.05
CA ILE A 14 10.64 -1.13 11.80
C ILE A 14 9.50 -0.39 12.49
N ARG A 15 9.58 -0.20 13.80
CA ARG A 15 8.57 0.46 14.63
C ARG A 15 9.10 1.65 15.41
N SER A 16 10.25 2.17 15.00
CA SER A 16 10.85 3.41 15.52
C SER A 16 11.44 4.14 14.33
N PHE A 17 11.00 5.36 14.11
CA PHE A 17 11.38 6.18 12.96
C PHE A 17 12.10 7.43 13.43
N THR A 18 12.97 7.95 12.57
CA THR A 18 13.61 9.25 12.75
C THR A 18 12.66 10.36 12.27
N ASP A 19 12.96 11.60 12.65
CA ASP A 19 12.24 12.79 12.15
C ASP A 19 12.72 13.21 10.74
N GLU A 20 13.63 12.45 10.14
CA GLU A 20 14.14 12.75 8.81
C GLU A 20 13.04 12.59 7.75
N PRO A 21 12.81 13.63 6.94
CA PRO A 21 11.76 13.58 5.93
C PRO A 21 12.12 12.61 4.78
N VAL A 22 11.13 11.87 4.29
CA VAL A 22 11.27 11.08 3.06
C VAL A 22 11.06 12.01 1.87
N SER A 23 11.99 12.02 0.90
CA SER A 23 11.89 12.87 -0.27
C SER A 23 10.72 12.47 -1.20
N GLU A 24 10.18 13.45 -1.93
CA GLU A 24 9.12 13.21 -2.93
C GLU A 24 9.56 12.21 -4.00
N GLU A 25 10.84 12.23 -4.35
CA GLU A 25 11.42 11.32 -5.31
C GLU A 25 11.37 9.88 -4.80
N MET A 26 11.77 9.63 -3.54
CA MET A 26 11.68 8.30 -2.93
C MET A 26 10.23 7.83 -2.83
N ILE A 27 9.30 8.69 -2.40
CA ILE A 27 7.87 8.35 -2.32
C ILE A 27 7.35 7.97 -3.71
N SER A 28 7.65 8.77 -4.72
CA SER A 28 7.23 8.52 -6.10
C SER A 28 7.81 7.22 -6.65
N ALA A 29 9.06 6.90 -6.34
CA ALA A 29 9.70 5.64 -6.76
C ALA A 29 9.00 4.43 -6.14
N VAL A 30 8.66 4.47 -4.84
CA VAL A 30 7.93 3.40 -4.14
C VAL A 30 6.55 3.21 -4.74
N ILE A 31 5.81 4.31 -4.98
CA ILE A 31 4.48 4.26 -5.59
C ILE A 31 4.55 3.70 -7.01
N SER A 32 5.50 4.19 -7.82
CA SER A 32 5.71 3.70 -9.18
C SER A 32 5.99 2.20 -9.19
N ALA A 33 6.86 1.70 -8.32
CA ALA A 33 7.12 0.27 -8.19
C ALA A 33 5.85 -0.52 -7.86
N ALA A 34 5.05 -0.05 -6.91
CA ALA A 34 3.78 -0.67 -6.54
C ALA A 34 2.77 -0.70 -7.69
N GLN A 35 2.70 0.37 -8.49
CA GLN A 35 1.82 0.47 -9.66
C GLN A 35 2.24 -0.44 -10.82
N HIS A 36 3.51 -0.84 -10.88
CA HIS A 36 4.01 -1.81 -11.86
C HIS A 36 3.87 -3.27 -11.41
N ALA A 37 3.35 -3.51 -10.20
CA ALA A 37 3.04 -4.85 -9.73
C ALA A 37 1.97 -5.51 -10.63
N PRO A 38 2.07 -6.82 -10.92
CA PRO A 38 1.05 -7.50 -11.71
C PRO A 38 -0.29 -7.53 -10.97
N THR A 39 -1.38 -7.44 -11.73
CA THR A 39 -2.74 -7.59 -11.21
C THR A 39 -3.53 -8.58 -12.06
N SER A 40 -4.54 -9.21 -11.48
CA SER A 40 -5.46 -10.09 -12.19
C SER A 40 -6.01 -9.38 -13.43
N ILE A 41 -5.93 -10.04 -14.58
CA ILE A 41 -6.38 -9.53 -15.90
C ILE A 41 -5.89 -8.12 -16.26
N ASN A 42 -4.81 -7.65 -15.62
CA ASN A 42 -4.37 -6.26 -15.68
C ASN A 42 -5.47 -5.25 -15.27
N GLY A 43 -6.30 -5.64 -14.31
CA GLY A 43 -7.45 -4.85 -13.86
C GLY A 43 -7.06 -3.59 -13.09
N GLN A 44 -5.85 -3.53 -12.53
CA GLN A 44 -5.28 -2.37 -11.83
C GLN A 44 -6.21 -1.79 -10.75
N GLY A 45 -6.95 -2.66 -10.07
CA GLY A 45 -7.95 -2.33 -9.05
C GLY A 45 -7.35 -1.94 -7.70
N ILE A 46 -6.27 -1.16 -7.71
CA ILE A 46 -5.57 -0.71 -6.51
C ILE A 46 -5.48 0.80 -6.52
N SER A 47 -5.75 1.41 -5.37
CA SER A 47 -5.49 2.84 -5.13
C SER A 47 -4.53 2.98 -3.96
N ILE A 48 -3.63 3.97 -4.05
CA ILE A 48 -2.64 4.27 -3.01
C ILE A 48 -2.86 5.69 -2.53
N ILE A 49 -3.07 5.86 -1.22
CA ILE A 49 -3.18 7.17 -0.59
C ILE A 49 -1.88 7.45 0.16
N VAL A 50 -1.31 8.62 -0.07
CA VAL A 50 -0.12 9.11 0.63
C VAL A 50 -0.53 10.10 1.71
N ILE A 51 -0.20 9.81 2.96
CA ILE A 51 -0.50 10.66 4.11
C ILE A 51 0.81 11.18 4.69
N LYS A 52 1.00 12.50 4.62
CA LYS A 52 2.16 13.23 5.19
C LYS A 52 1.74 14.15 6.32
N ASP A 53 0.47 14.56 6.32
CA ASP A 53 -0.09 15.43 7.34
C ASP A 53 -0.06 14.76 8.71
N LYS A 54 0.49 15.47 9.70
CA LYS A 54 0.70 14.93 11.05
C LYS A 54 -0.62 14.60 11.74
N ASP A 55 -1.60 15.49 11.68
CA ASP A 55 -2.89 15.30 12.37
C ASP A 55 -3.63 14.11 11.79
N THR A 56 -3.53 13.90 10.48
CA THR A 56 -4.11 12.73 9.80
C THR A 56 -3.38 11.45 10.19
N ARG A 57 -2.03 11.46 10.33
CA ARG A 57 -1.27 10.28 10.79
C ARG A 57 -1.60 9.93 12.25
N GLU A 58 -1.82 10.91 13.11
CA GLU A 58 -2.26 10.69 14.50
C GLU A 58 -3.64 10.00 14.54
N LYS A 59 -4.59 10.45 13.72
CA LYS A 59 -5.89 9.77 13.56
C LYS A 59 -5.74 8.35 13.02
N MET A 60 -4.84 8.14 12.07
CA MET A 60 -4.55 6.79 11.56
C MET A 60 -3.94 5.89 12.64
N ALA A 61 -3.10 6.42 13.51
CA ALA A 61 -2.56 5.68 14.65
C ALA A 61 -3.69 5.19 15.59
N GLU A 62 -4.69 6.03 15.86
CA GLU A 62 -5.87 5.64 16.65
C GLU A 62 -6.67 4.53 15.94
N LEU A 63 -6.98 4.70 14.65
CA LEU A 63 -7.73 3.73 13.84
C LEU A 63 -7.01 2.39 13.66
N THR A 64 -5.69 2.37 13.83
CA THR A 64 -4.88 1.15 13.78
C THR A 64 -4.65 0.51 15.16
N GLY A 65 -5.46 0.87 16.15
CA GLY A 65 -5.42 0.30 17.49
C GLY A 65 -4.37 0.92 18.41
N GLY A 66 -4.06 2.21 18.23
CA GLY A 66 -3.15 2.97 19.07
C GLY A 66 -1.67 2.73 18.74
N GLN A 67 -1.37 2.34 17.51
CA GLN A 67 0.00 2.08 17.09
C GLN A 67 0.77 3.40 16.88
N THR A 68 1.49 3.84 17.90
CA THR A 68 2.17 5.15 17.93
C THR A 68 3.19 5.36 16.82
N TRP A 69 3.83 4.30 16.35
CA TRP A 69 4.76 4.39 15.22
C TRP A 69 4.11 4.80 13.90
N VAL A 70 2.79 4.65 13.74
CA VAL A 70 2.05 5.17 12.57
C VAL A 70 2.07 6.70 12.58
N ALA A 71 1.91 7.33 13.74
CA ALA A 71 2.02 8.79 13.88
C ALA A 71 3.47 9.29 13.75
N GLN A 72 4.44 8.49 14.20
CA GLN A 72 5.87 8.83 14.15
C GLN A 72 6.47 8.76 12.75
N ALA A 73 6.03 7.80 11.92
CA ALA A 73 6.54 7.65 10.57
C ALA A 73 6.30 8.94 9.75
N PRO A 74 7.30 9.47 9.03
CA PRO A 74 7.14 10.71 8.24
C PRO A 74 6.12 10.58 7.12
N VAL A 75 5.87 9.36 6.63
CA VAL A 75 4.89 9.06 5.59
C VAL A 75 4.14 7.78 5.94
N PHE A 76 2.82 7.79 5.73
CA PHE A 76 1.97 6.61 5.83
C PHE A 76 1.28 6.37 4.49
N LEU A 77 1.38 5.15 3.97
CA LEU A 77 0.74 4.75 2.71
C LEU A 77 -0.44 3.83 3.00
N ILE A 78 -1.60 4.11 2.40
CA ILE A 78 -2.76 3.22 2.45
C ILE A 78 -2.92 2.55 1.09
N PHE A 79 -2.91 1.22 1.07
CA PHE A 79 -3.21 0.40 -0.10
C PHE A 79 -4.67 -0.03 -0.04
N ILE A 80 -5.43 0.29 -1.06
CA ILE A 80 -6.86 0.03 -1.14
C ILE A 80 -7.12 -0.94 -2.29
N ALA A 81 -7.82 -2.04 -2.01
CA ALA A 81 -8.45 -2.87 -3.03
C ALA A 81 -9.68 -2.11 -3.59
N ASP A 82 -9.49 -1.44 -4.72
CA ASP A 82 -10.42 -0.43 -5.25
C ASP A 82 -11.26 -1.01 -6.41
N LEU A 83 -12.24 -1.84 -6.06
CA LEU A 83 -13.19 -2.37 -7.02
C LEU A 83 -14.15 -1.32 -7.56
N TYR A 84 -14.31 -0.18 -6.89
CA TYR A 84 -15.10 0.94 -7.40
C TYR A 84 -14.42 1.56 -8.62
N LYS A 85 -13.12 1.79 -8.58
CA LYS A 85 -12.33 2.28 -9.72
C LYS A 85 -12.51 1.37 -10.95
N THR A 86 -12.41 0.06 -10.76
CA THR A 86 -12.60 -0.90 -11.86
C THR A 86 -14.03 -0.89 -12.38
N SER A 87 -15.03 -0.73 -11.50
CA SER A 87 -16.45 -0.65 -11.92
C SER A 87 -16.73 0.58 -12.79
N LEU A 88 -16.08 1.70 -12.51
CA LEU A 88 -16.18 2.89 -13.35
C LEU A 88 -15.57 2.66 -14.73
N GLY A 89 -14.41 1.99 -14.80
CA GLY A 89 -13.78 1.64 -16.08
C GLY A 89 -14.66 0.74 -16.93
N VAL A 90 -15.22 -0.32 -16.33
CA VAL A 90 -16.14 -1.26 -17.00
C VAL A 90 -17.42 -0.55 -17.48
N LYS A 91 -17.99 0.34 -16.65
CA LYS A 91 -19.15 1.15 -16.99
C LYS A 91 -18.88 2.10 -18.17
N ASN A 92 -17.71 2.75 -18.18
CA ASN A 92 -17.31 3.63 -19.28
C ASN A 92 -17.13 2.87 -20.61
N ALA A 93 -16.79 1.58 -20.54
CA ALA A 93 -16.73 0.69 -21.70
C ALA A 93 -18.11 0.13 -22.14
N GLY A 94 -19.21 0.52 -21.48
CA GLY A 94 -20.56 0.11 -21.81
C GLY A 94 -20.99 -1.24 -21.20
N TYR A 95 -20.26 -1.73 -20.20
CA TYR A 95 -20.53 -3.01 -19.52
C TYR A 95 -20.88 -2.81 -18.04
N GLY A 96 -21.36 -3.88 -17.40
CA GLY A 96 -21.57 -3.96 -15.95
C GLY A 96 -20.51 -4.84 -15.28
N GLN A 97 -19.98 -4.39 -14.17
CA GLN A 97 -19.11 -5.21 -13.32
C GLN A 97 -19.95 -5.90 -12.24
N VAL A 98 -19.83 -7.21 -12.12
CA VAL A 98 -20.55 -8.01 -11.10
C VAL A 98 -19.59 -8.68 -10.10
N ILE A 99 -18.30 -8.78 -10.42
CA ILE A 99 -17.32 -9.49 -9.59
C ILE A 99 -17.19 -8.89 -8.17
N HIS A 100 -17.45 -7.58 -8.02
CA HIS A 100 -17.38 -6.90 -6.72
C HIS A 100 -18.45 -7.36 -5.72
N GLU A 101 -19.48 -8.09 -6.19
CA GLU A 101 -20.54 -8.69 -5.37
C GLU A 101 -20.20 -10.12 -4.94
N SER A 102 -19.06 -10.65 -5.33
CA SER A 102 -18.64 -12.03 -5.09
C SER A 102 -17.45 -12.13 -4.12
N VAL A 103 -17.34 -13.27 -3.45
CA VAL A 103 -16.17 -13.63 -2.64
C VAL A 103 -14.92 -13.72 -3.52
N GLU A 104 -15.03 -14.18 -4.75
CA GLU A 104 -13.92 -14.22 -5.70
C GLU A 104 -13.34 -12.82 -5.96
N GLY A 105 -14.18 -11.82 -6.18
CA GLY A 105 -13.75 -10.43 -6.37
C GLY A 105 -13.00 -9.88 -5.16
N MET A 106 -13.48 -10.19 -3.94
CA MET A 106 -12.79 -9.81 -2.71
C MET A 106 -11.41 -10.49 -2.62
N MET A 107 -11.32 -11.78 -2.92
CA MET A 107 -10.07 -12.54 -2.88
C MET A 107 -9.08 -12.01 -3.91
N VAL A 108 -9.49 -11.83 -5.16
CA VAL A 108 -8.65 -11.29 -6.24
C VAL A 108 -8.12 -9.91 -5.88
N ALA A 109 -8.99 -9.00 -5.46
CA ALA A 109 -8.61 -7.64 -5.09
C ALA A 109 -7.65 -7.61 -3.89
N SER A 110 -7.83 -8.51 -2.92
CA SER A 110 -6.94 -8.63 -1.76
C SER A 110 -5.56 -9.16 -2.15
N VAL A 111 -5.50 -10.14 -3.06
CA VAL A 111 -4.23 -10.68 -3.58
C VAL A 111 -3.49 -9.60 -4.37
N ASP A 112 -4.16 -8.91 -5.28
CA ASP A 112 -3.57 -7.83 -6.07
C ASP A 112 -3.01 -6.72 -5.17
N ALA A 113 -3.77 -6.29 -4.15
CA ALA A 113 -3.32 -5.30 -3.18
C ALA A 113 -2.11 -5.80 -2.37
N GLY A 114 -2.08 -7.08 -2.00
CA GLY A 114 -0.96 -7.70 -1.30
C GLY A 114 0.32 -7.76 -2.16
N ILE A 115 0.18 -8.04 -3.46
CA ILE A 115 1.32 -8.04 -4.40
C ILE A 115 1.90 -6.63 -4.55
N ALA A 116 1.04 -5.62 -4.72
CA ALA A 116 1.47 -4.22 -4.81
C ALA A 116 2.15 -3.75 -3.51
N LEU A 117 1.58 -4.11 -2.36
CA LEU A 117 2.18 -3.82 -1.05
C LEU A 117 3.55 -4.48 -0.90
N GLY A 118 3.70 -5.77 -1.25
CA GLY A 118 4.98 -6.47 -1.21
C GLY A 118 6.03 -5.83 -2.11
N THR A 119 5.61 -5.37 -3.30
CA THR A 119 6.50 -4.65 -4.22
C THR A 119 6.94 -3.30 -3.64
N ALA A 120 6.01 -2.55 -3.03
CA ALA A 120 6.33 -1.28 -2.35
C ALA A 120 7.30 -1.47 -1.18
N ILE A 121 7.13 -2.53 -0.38
CA ILE A 121 8.04 -2.88 0.72
C ILE A 121 9.46 -3.06 0.20
N THR A 122 9.65 -3.92 -0.80
CA THR A 122 10.97 -4.17 -1.40
C THR A 122 11.57 -2.90 -2.00
N ALA A 123 10.76 -2.08 -2.68
CA ALA A 123 11.22 -0.82 -3.25
C ALA A 123 11.68 0.17 -2.16
N ALA A 124 10.90 0.32 -1.07
CA ALA A 124 11.26 1.20 0.03
C ALA A 124 12.56 0.76 0.71
N GLU A 125 12.71 -0.53 1.01
CA GLU A 125 13.92 -1.07 1.62
C GLU A 125 15.14 -0.97 0.69
N SER A 126 14.96 -1.07 -0.63
CA SER A 126 16.03 -0.84 -1.60
C SER A 126 16.55 0.60 -1.63
N LEU A 127 15.73 1.54 -1.19
CA LEU A 127 16.07 2.95 -1.01
C LEU A 127 16.64 3.26 0.39
N GLY A 128 16.81 2.25 1.25
CA GLY A 128 17.30 2.40 2.61
C GLY A 128 16.24 2.87 3.61
N LEU A 129 14.96 2.84 3.24
CA LEU A 129 13.86 3.22 4.14
C LEU A 129 13.47 2.05 5.04
N GLY A 130 13.23 2.33 6.32
CA GLY A 130 12.59 1.38 7.24
C GLY A 130 11.07 1.40 7.07
N ILE A 131 10.46 0.20 7.08
CA ILE A 131 9.00 0.07 6.91
C ILE A 131 8.38 -0.92 7.92
N VAL A 132 7.07 -0.81 8.11
CA VAL A 132 6.25 -1.82 8.76
C VAL A 132 4.86 -1.89 8.12
N PRO A 133 4.41 -3.06 7.64
CA PRO A 133 3.04 -3.24 7.17
C PRO A 133 2.05 -3.19 8.35
N ILE A 134 0.93 -2.50 8.16
CA ILE A 134 -0.14 -2.37 9.15
C ILE A 134 -1.41 -3.01 8.59
N GLY A 135 -1.91 -4.06 9.24
CA GLY A 135 -3.10 -4.80 8.82
C GLY A 135 -4.36 -4.56 9.64
N ALA A 136 -4.29 -3.74 10.69
CA ALA A 136 -5.33 -3.63 11.70
C ALA A 136 -6.13 -2.31 11.64
N VAL A 137 -6.47 -1.83 10.45
CA VAL A 137 -7.36 -0.66 10.31
C VAL A 137 -8.79 -1.08 10.63
N ARG A 138 -9.37 -0.53 11.71
CA ARG A 138 -10.74 -0.85 12.16
C ARG A 138 -11.62 0.38 12.00
N LYS A 139 -12.83 0.17 11.47
CA LYS A 139 -13.94 1.12 11.61
C LYS A 139 -14.68 0.75 12.89
N ASN A 140 -14.80 1.67 13.81
CA ASN A 140 -15.72 1.56 14.93
C ASN A 140 -17.13 1.94 14.49
#